data_639347bf6c88d3725dbf269e743d851b
#
_entry.id   639347bf6c88d3725dbf269e743d851b
#
_cell.length_a   1.000
_cell.length_b   1.000
_cell.length_c   1.000
_cell.angle_alpha   90.00
_cell.angle_beta   90.00
_cell.angle_gamma   90.00
#
_symmetry.space_group_name_H-M   'P 1'
#
loop_
_entity.id
_entity.type
_entity.pdbx_description
1 polymer ?
#
loop_
_entity_poly.entity_id
_entity_poly.type
_entity_poly.pdbx_seq_one_letter_code
_entity_poly.pdbx_strand_id
1 'polypeptide(L)'
;MGKSPSSLDATIVAQAPCRVDLAGGTIDLWPLYLFHPGALTLNFAVNILTECRITPLRGKRIELRSLDTRKHEVFSSFDALMRARNYRLPLPARVIQFFAPKEGFLIETNSESPAGAGISGSSALMIAATAALARFTERHLTLEQMRVIAQNIEAQIINVPTGCQDYYPALYGGI
;
A
#
# COMPACT_ATOMS: atom_id res chain seq x y z
N MET A 1 -40.01 -2.66 -0.19
CA MET A 1 -38.91 -2.53 -1.14
C MET A 1 -37.63 -2.33 -0.34
N GLY A 2 -36.87 -3.40 -0.10
CA GLY A 2 -35.58 -3.33 0.58
C GLY A 2 -34.58 -2.62 -0.32
N LYS A 3 -33.92 -1.58 0.19
CA LYS A 3 -32.74 -1.00 -0.48
C LYS A 3 -31.70 -2.12 -0.59
N SER A 4 -31.24 -2.41 -1.80
CA SER A 4 -30.01 -3.20 -1.99
C SER A 4 -28.91 -2.59 -1.10
N PRO A 5 -28.10 -3.42 -0.40
CA PRO A 5 -26.97 -2.89 0.36
C PRO A 5 -26.11 -2.05 -0.60
N SER A 6 -25.81 -0.82 -0.20
CA SER A 6 -24.90 0.02 -0.98
C SER A 6 -23.56 -0.71 -1.06
N SER A 7 -22.86 -0.58 -2.17
CA SER A 7 -21.52 -1.19 -2.37
C SER A 7 -20.50 -0.81 -1.29
N LEU A 8 -20.83 0.16 -0.45
CA LEU A 8 -20.06 0.67 0.69
C LEU A 8 -20.21 -0.15 1.99
N ASP A 9 -21.14 -1.12 2.06
CA ASP A 9 -21.33 -1.92 3.28
C ASP A 9 -20.45 -3.19 3.31
N ALA A 10 -19.80 -3.52 2.22
CA ALA A 10 -18.96 -4.73 2.11
C ALA A 10 -17.51 -4.46 2.52
N THR A 11 -16.93 -5.40 3.28
CA THR A 11 -15.49 -5.42 3.55
C THR A 11 -14.72 -5.63 2.25
N ILE A 12 -13.72 -4.79 2.03
CA ILE A 12 -12.79 -4.88 0.89
C ILE A 12 -11.50 -5.54 1.37
N VAL A 13 -11.02 -6.53 0.64
CA VAL A 13 -9.73 -7.18 0.90
C VAL A 13 -8.89 -7.10 -0.37
N ALA A 14 -7.65 -6.65 -0.23
CA ALA A 14 -6.66 -6.67 -1.28
C ALA A 14 -5.39 -7.34 -0.77
N GLN A 15 -4.77 -8.17 -1.60
CA GLN A 15 -3.53 -8.87 -1.30
C GLN A 15 -2.52 -8.61 -2.41
N ALA A 16 -1.24 -8.61 -2.05
CA ALA A 16 -0.15 -8.49 -2.98
C ALA A 16 1.02 -9.41 -2.56
N PRO A 17 1.67 -10.10 -3.50
CA PRO A 17 2.82 -10.93 -3.20
C PRO A 17 4.09 -10.10 -2.96
N CYS A 18 4.96 -10.61 -2.11
CA CYS A 18 6.35 -10.18 -2.01
C CYS A 18 7.17 -10.69 -3.19
N ARG A 19 8.43 -10.28 -3.28
CA ARG A 19 9.33 -10.67 -4.37
C ARG A 19 10.71 -11.09 -3.88
N VAL A 20 11.42 -11.82 -4.73
CA VAL A 20 12.86 -12.09 -4.59
C VAL A 20 13.57 -11.60 -5.84
N ASP A 21 14.67 -10.86 -5.65
CA ASP A 21 15.55 -10.44 -6.74
C ASP A 21 16.56 -11.54 -7.06
N LEU A 22 16.70 -11.85 -8.34
CA LEU A 22 17.72 -12.76 -8.86
C LEU A 22 18.96 -11.98 -9.36
N ALA A 23 18.74 -10.83 -10.00
CA ALA A 23 19.79 -9.99 -10.53
C ALA A 23 19.33 -8.54 -10.74
N GLY A 24 20.27 -7.61 -10.74
CA GLY A 24 20.01 -6.21 -11.09
C GLY A 24 19.27 -5.38 -10.05
N GLY A 25 19.13 -5.90 -8.83
CA GLY A 25 18.48 -5.16 -7.74
C GLY A 25 19.15 -3.82 -7.45
N THR A 26 18.37 -2.79 -7.11
CA THR A 26 18.82 -1.42 -6.80
C THR A 26 19.23 -0.56 -8.00
N ILE A 27 19.46 -1.15 -9.18
CA ILE A 27 19.96 -0.40 -10.35
C ILE A 27 18.89 0.53 -10.94
N ASP A 28 17.64 0.31 -10.63
CA ASP A 28 16.48 1.12 -11.01
C ASP A 28 16.26 2.36 -10.13
N LEU A 29 17.11 2.58 -9.13
CA LEU A 29 17.08 3.78 -8.28
C LEU A 29 17.66 5.00 -8.99
N TRP A 30 17.00 6.16 -8.83
CA TRP A 30 17.61 7.42 -9.21
C TRP A 30 18.79 7.77 -8.25
N PRO A 31 19.95 8.20 -8.75
CA PRO A 31 20.31 8.43 -10.17
C PRO A 31 20.99 7.23 -10.86
N LEU A 32 21.06 6.05 -10.24
CA LEU A 32 21.86 4.92 -10.74
C LEU A 32 21.48 4.51 -12.16
N TYR A 33 20.20 4.41 -12.49
CA TYR A 33 19.75 4.03 -13.83
C TYR A 33 20.24 4.99 -14.94
N LEU A 34 20.60 6.26 -14.59
CA LEU A 34 21.14 7.21 -15.56
C LEU A 34 22.57 6.85 -16.00
N PHE A 35 23.32 6.13 -15.16
CA PHE A 35 24.68 5.70 -15.43
C PHE A 35 24.75 4.28 -16.03
N HIS A 36 23.63 3.56 -16.04
CA HIS A 36 23.56 2.18 -16.49
C HIS A 36 22.40 2.00 -17.50
N PRO A 37 22.43 2.68 -18.68
CA PRO A 37 21.36 2.57 -19.65
C PRO A 37 21.24 1.11 -20.14
N GLY A 38 20.01 0.59 -20.18
CA GLY A 38 19.74 -0.79 -20.61
C GLY A 38 20.00 -1.85 -19.53
N ALA A 39 20.33 -1.47 -18.29
CA ALA A 39 20.37 -2.41 -17.19
C ALA A 39 18.98 -3.02 -16.92
N LEU A 40 18.96 -4.30 -16.58
CA LEU A 40 17.73 -5.05 -16.30
C LEU A 40 17.72 -5.54 -14.86
N THR A 41 16.55 -5.53 -14.27
CA THR A 41 16.30 -6.23 -13.01
C THR A 41 15.48 -7.49 -13.32
N LEU A 42 15.93 -8.62 -12.77
CA LEU A 42 15.21 -9.88 -12.82
C LEU A 42 14.76 -10.25 -11.41
N ASN A 43 13.46 -10.34 -11.23
CA ASN A 43 12.85 -10.75 -9.97
C ASN A 43 11.62 -11.61 -10.22
N PHE A 44 11.10 -12.24 -9.19
CA PHE A 44 9.86 -13.03 -9.26
C PHE A 44 9.02 -12.87 -8.00
N ALA A 45 7.71 -12.96 -8.17
CA ALA A 45 6.77 -12.97 -7.07
C ALA A 45 6.86 -14.28 -6.29
N VAL A 46 6.76 -14.18 -4.96
CA VAL A 46 6.74 -15.33 -4.06
C VAL A 46 5.41 -15.40 -3.31
N ASN A 47 4.99 -16.60 -2.91
CA ASN A 47 3.76 -16.80 -2.16
C ASN A 47 3.94 -16.47 -0.67
N ILE A 48 4.45 -15.25 -0.41
CA ILE A 48 4.48 -14.59 0.89
C ILE A 48 3.67 -13.31 0.68
N LEU A 49 2.51 -13.21 1.31
CA LEU A 49 1.52 -12.20 0.99
C LEU A 49 1.50 -11.07 2.01
N THR A 50 1.15 -9.90 1.51
CA THR A 50 0.67 -8.78 2.33
C THR A 50 -0.81 -8.57 2.08
N GLU A 51 -1.55 -8.19 3.10
CA GLU A 51 -3.00 -7.97 3.03
C GLU A 51 -3.34 -6.59 3.57
N CYS A 52 -4.28 -5.94 2.90
CA CYS A 52 -4.98 -4.76 3.38
C CYS A 52 -6.48 -5.02 3.33
N ARG A 53 -7.13 -4.87 4.48
CA ARG A 53 -8.57 -5.04 4.67
C ARG A 53 -9.19 -3.72 5.08
N ILE A 54 -10.27 -3.31 4.42
CA ILE A 54 -11.03 -2.11 4.78
C ILE A 54 -12.44 -2.53 5.14
N THR A 55 -12.85 -2.21 6.36
CA THR A 55 -14.21 -2.41 6.85
C THR A 55 -14.86 -1.04 7.07
N PRO A 56 -15.95 -0.70 6.36
CA PRO A 56 -16.67 0.55 6.56
C PRO A 56 -17.17 0.70 7.99
N LEU A 57 -17.12 1.91 8.52
CA LEU A 57 -17.66 2.25 9.84
C LEU A 57 -18.70 3.36 9.71
N ARG A 58 -19.69 3.35 10.59
CA ARG A 58 -20.63 4.45 10.68
C ARG A 58 -19.94 5.72 11.18
N GLY A 59 -20.22 6.85 10.54
CA GLY A 59 -19.66 8.15 10.90
C GLY A 59 -18.36 8.46 10.18
N LYS A 60 -17.45 9.20 10.83
CA LYS A 60 -16.23 9.76 10.22
C LYS A 60 -14.93 9.18 10.80
N ARG A 61 -15.05 8.28 11.78
CA ARG A 61 -13.91 7.71 12.49
C ARG A 61 -13.07 6.85 11.56
N ILE A 62 -11.74 7.01 11.64
CA ILE A 62 -10.76 6.23 10.90
C ILE A 62 -9.90 5.47 11.92
N GLU A 63 -9.87 4.16 11.79
CA GLU A 63 -9.05 3.27 12.61
C GLU A 63 -7.99 2.60 11.72
N LEU A 64 -6.73 2.63 12.18
CA LEU A 64 -5.61 1.95 11.54
C LEU A 64 -5.12 0.85 12.47
N ARG A 65 -4.98 -0.37 11.96
CA ARG A 65 -4.48 -1.52 12.72
C ARG A 65 -3.49 -2.32 11.86
N SER A 66 -2.31 -2.58 12.41
CA SER A 66 -1.34 -3.51 11.84
C SER A 66 -1.32 -4.76 12.72
N LEU A 67 -1.64 -5.90 12.12
CA LEU A 67 -1.73 -7.18 12.85
C LEU A 67 -0.33 -7.74 13.13
N ASP A 68 0.56 -7.66 12.15
CA ASP A 68 1.96 -8.11 12.22
C ASP A 68 2.78 -7.30 13.24
N THR A 69 2.65 -5.95 13.25
CA THR A 69 3.38 -5.09 14.20
C THR A 69 2.64 -4.84 15.50
N ARG A 70 1.37 -5.27 15.62
CA ARG A 70 0.48 -5.07 16.77
C ARG A 70 0.29 -3.60 17.12
N LYS A 71 0.35 -2.71 16.16
CA LYS A 71 0.12 -1.28 16.33
C LYS A 71 -1.32 -0.92 16.01
N HIS A 72 -1.83 0.07 16.73
CA HIS A 72 -3.18 0.60 16.53
C HIS A 72 -3.19 2.11 16.71
N GLU A 73 -3.98 2.80 15.89
CA GLU A 73 -4.13 4.24 15.89
C GLU A 73 -5.55 4.62 15.48
N VAL A 74 -6.12 5.64 16.09
CA VAL A 74 -7.51 6.06 15.84
C VAL A 74 -7.56 7.57 15.66
N PHE A 75 -8.30 7.99 14.63
CA PHE A 75 -8.60 9.38 14.34
C PHE A 75 -10.12 9.59 14.32
N SER A 76 -10.58 10.69 14.92
CA SER A 76 -12.02 11.01 14.95
C SER A 76 -12.59 11.33 13.55
N SER A 77 -11.74 11.75 12.61
CA SER A 77 -12.09 12.09 11.23
C SER A 77 -10.86 12.12 10.34
N PHE A 78 -11.07 12.24 9.02
CA PHE A 78 -10.00 12.50 8.06
C PHE A 78 -9.24 13.80 8.38
N ASP A 79 -9.93 14.88 8.77
CA ASP A 79 -9.29 16.12 9.17
C ASP A 79 -8.39 15.96 10.40
N ALA A 80 -8.78 15.12 11.35
CA ALA A 80 -7.96 14.80 12.51
C ALA A 80 -6.69 14.04 12.09
N LEU A 81 -6.80 13.11 11.15
CA LEU A 81 -5.65 12.41 10.56
C LEU A 81 -4.72 13.40 9.84
N MET A 82 -5.26 14.33 9.03
CA MET A 82 -4.45 15.31 8.30
C MET A 82 -3.68 16.27 9.22
N ARG A 83 -4.21 16.59 10.40
CA ARG A 83 -3.55 17.48 11.39
C ARG A 83 -2.50 16.76 12.23
N ALA A 84 -2.47 15.44 12.24
CA ALA A 84 -1.49 14.68 13.01
C ALA A 84 -0.08 14.91 12.44
N ARG A 85 0.88 15.16 13.33
CA ARG A 85 2.28 15.38 12.96
C ARG A 85 3.07 14.09 12.79
N ASN A 86 2.72 13.09 13.59
CA ASN A 86 3.38 11.80 13.62
C ASN A 86 2.35 10.67 13.54
N TYR A 87 2.71 9.59 12.87
CA TYR A 87 1.89 8.38 12.74
C TYR A 87 2.62 7.17 13.30
N ARG A 88 1.90 6.35 14.08
CA ARG A 88 2.39 5.03 14.49
C ARG A 88 2.43 4.07 13.31
N LEU A 89 1.54 4.29 12.34
CA LEU A 89 1.37 3.51 11.12
C LEU A 89 1.48 4.44 9.89
N PRO A 90 2.71 4.92 9.56
CA PRO A 90 2.89 5.94 8.52
C PRO A 90 2.46 5.45 7.13
N LEU A 91 2.65 4.17 6.79
CA LEU A 91 2.31 3.63 5.48
C LEU A 91 0.80 3.76 5.20
N PRO A 92 -0.13 3.12 5.95
CA PRO A 92 -1.55 3.30 5.70
C PRO A 92 -2.01 4.75 5.87
N ALA A 93 -1.45 5.51 6.83
CA ALA A 93 -1.83 6.90 7.03
C ALA A 93 -1.54 7.76 5.79
N ARG A 94 -0.39 7.61 5.14
CA ARG A 94 -0.04 8.35 3.92
C ARG A 94 -0.89 7.96 2.71
N VAL A 95 -1.20 6.67 2.55
CA VAL A 95 -2.11 6.22 1.49
C VAL A 95 -3.52 6.80 1.73
N ILE A 96 -4.02 6.80 2.97
CA ILE A 96 -5.30 7.44 3.32
C ILE A 96 -5.31 8.93 2.99
N GLN A 97 -4.22 9.66 3.28
CA GLN A 97 -4.09 11.08 2.94
C GLN A 97 -4.25 11.32 1.44
N PHE A 98 -3.64 10.48 0.60
CA PHE A 98 -3.73 10.58 -0.85
C PHE A 98 -5.15 10.34 -1.38
N PHE A 99 -5.84 9.34 -0.84
CA PHE A 99 -7.18 8.99 -1.30
C PHE A 99 -8.28 9.89 -0.75
N ALA A 100 -8.06 10.54 0.39
CA ALA A 100 -8.97 11.47 1.04
C ALA A 100 -10.41 10.90 1.17
N PRO A 101 -10.61 9.75 1.82
CA PRO A 101 -11.92 9.12 1.95
C PRO A 101 -12.90 10.01 2.71
N LYS A 102 -14.17 9.97 2.33
CA LYS A 102 -15.23 10.78 2.95
C LYS A 102 -15.91 10.09 4.14
N GLU A 103 -15.90 8.76 4.13
CA GLU A 103 -16.57 7.93 5.13
C GLU A 103 -15.56 7.39 6.16
N GLY A 104 -16.08 7.00 7.34
CA GLY A 104 -15.27 6.33 8.35
C GLY A 104 -15.03 4.87 8.00
N PHE A 105 -13.90 4.32 8.44
CA PHE A 105 -13.55 2.92 8.21
C PHE A 105 -12.46 2.46 9.18
N LEU A 106 -12.37 1.13 9.30
CA LEU A 106 -11.21 0.44 9.86
C LEU A 106 -10.35 -0.08 8.70
N ILE A 107 -9.07 0.26 8.68
CA ILE A 107 -8.07 -0.36 7.82
C ILE A 107 -7.19 -1.28 8.66
N GLU A 108 -7.14 -2.55 8.30
CA GLU A 108 -6.27 -3.55 8.90
C GLU A 108 -5.23 -3.99 7.88
N THR A 109 -3.99 -4.01 8.30
CA THR A 109 -2.87 -4.48 7.48
C THR A 109 -2.21 -5.67 8.13
N ASN A 110 -1.74 -6.60 7.31
CA ASN A 110 -0.94 -7.74 7.73
C ASN A 110 0.16 -8.03 6.71
N SER A 111 1.31 -8.48 7.17
CA SER A 111 2.39 -8.92 6.31
C SER A 111 2.93 -10.24 6.82
N GLU A 112 3.00 -11.24 5.93
CA GLU A 112 3.69 -12.51 6.21
C GLU A 112 5.22 -12.34 6.11
N SER A 113 5.69 -11.25 5.47
CA SER A 113 7.10 -10.93 5.37
C SER A 113 7.63 -10.46 6.72
N PRO A 114 8.69 -11.08 7.26
CA PRO A 114 9.37 -10.53 8.41
C PRO A 114 9.92 -9.12 8.11
N ALA A 115 9.86 -8.25 9.11
CA ALA A 115 10.42 -6.91 8.97
C ALA A 115 11.91 -6.98 8.65
N GLY A 116 12.34 -6.28 7.60
CA GLY A 116 13.75 -6.26 7.17
C GLY A 116 14.22 -7.49 6.40
N ALA A 117 13.34 -8.39 5.99
CA ALA A 117 13.71 -9.59 5.22
C ALA A 117 14.21 -9.30 3.79
N GLY A 118 14.11 -8.07 3.30
CA GLY A 118 14.57 -7.69 1.97
C GLY A 118 13.73 -8.25 0.81
N ILE A 119 12.53 -8.71 1.07
CA ILE A 119 11.62 -9.30 0.07
C ILE A 119 10.46 -8.37 -0.32
N SER A 120 10.64 -7.06 -0.15
CA SER A 120 9.70 -5.98 -0.54
C SER A 120 8.32 -6.04 0.15
N GLY A 121 8.27 -6.47 1.41
CA GLY A 121 7.02 -6.52 2.17
C GLY A 121 6.32 -5.16 2.30
N SER A 122 7.05 -4.04 2.47
CA SER A 122 6.49 -2.69 2.55
C SER A 122 5.87 -2.26 1.22
N SER A 123 6.58 -2.47 0.10
CA SER A 123 6.12 -2.08 -1.23
C SER A 123 4.91 -2.92 -1.67
N ALA A 124 4.91 -4.22 -1.37
CA ALA A 124 3.75 -5.08 -1.60
C ALA A 124 2.54 -4.63 -0.76
N LEU A 125 2.75 -4.29 0.53
CA LEU A 125 1.69 -3.75 1.38
C LEU A 125 1.18 -2.39 0.87
N MET A 126 2.06 -1.56 0.33
CA MET A 126 1.70 -0.29 -0.31
C MET A 126 0.75 -0.51 -1.49
N ILE A 127 1.03 -1.52 -2.33
CA ILE A 127 0.14 -1.89 -3.45
C ILE A 127 -1.20 -2.40 -2.92
N ALA A 128 -1.22 -3.32 -1.95
CA ALA A 128 -2.46 -3.82 -1.36
C ALA A 128 -3.30 -2.69 -0.75
N ALA A 129 -2.68 -1.76 0.00
CA ALA A 129 -3.37 -0.61 0.58
C ALA A 129 -3.90 0.36 -0.49
N THR A 130 -3.11 0.62 -1.54
CA THR A 130 -3.51 1.46 -2.68
C THR A 130 -4.71 0.87 -3.41
N ALA A 131 -4.70 -0.44 -3.69
CA ALA A 131 -5.80 -1.13 -4.35
C ALA A 131 -7.08 -1.12 -3.49
N ALA A 132 -6.96 -1.42 -2.19
CA ALA A 132 -8.09 -1.41 -1.26
C ALA A 132 -8.73 -0.01 -1.15
N LEU A 133 -7.91 1.05 -0.99
CA LEU A 133 -8.40 2.42 -0.89
C LEU A 133 -8.92 2.96 -2.22
N ALA A 134 -8.34 2.60 -3.36
CA ALA A 134 -8.89 2.92 -4.68
C ALA A 134 -10.32 2.35 -4.80
N ARG A 135 -10.51 1.07 -4.43
CA ARG A 135 -11.83 0.43 -4.44
C ARG A 135 -12.79 1.09 -3.45
N PHE A 136 -12.34 1.39 -2.23
CA PHE A 136 -13.17 2.02 -1.18
C PHE A 136 -13.63 3.44 -1.57
N THR A 137 -12.78 4.19 -2.27
CA THR A 137 -13.08 5.55 -2.73
C THR A 137 -13.63 5.60 -4.16
N GLU A 138 -13.98 4.44 -4.74
CA GLU A 138 -14.52 4.30 -6.11
C GLU A 138 -13.63 4.93 -7.19
N ARG A 139 -12.32 5.00 -6.95
CA ARG A 139 -11.35 5.47 -7.95
C ARG A 139 -10.90 4.31 -8.84
N HIS A 140 -11.06 4.50 -10.15
CA HIS A 140 -10.56 3.56 -11.15
C HIS A 140 -9.13 3.92 -11.51
N LEU A 141 -8.19 3.04 -11.17
CA LEU A 141 -6.75 3.21 -11.43
C LEU A 141 -6.26 2.05 -12.29
N THR A 142 -5.39 2.34 -13.25
CA THR A 142 -4.60 1.30 -13.93
C THR A 142 -3.51 0.77 -13.01
N LEU A 143 -2.94 -0.40 -13.31
CA LEU A 143 -1.85 -0.98 -12.51
C LEU A 143 -0.64 -0.02 -12.46
N GLU A 144 -0.31 0.64 -13.58
CA GLU A 144 0.78 1.62 -13.62
C GLU A 144 0.48 2.88 -12.79
N GLN A 145 -0.76 3.33 -12.75
CA GLN A 145 -1.14 4.42 -11.86
C GLN A 145 -1.00 4.02 -10.39
N MET A 146 -1.39 2.79 -10.03
CA MET A 146 -1.19 2.26 -8.68
C MET A 146 0.30 2.20 -8.33
N ARG A 147 1.15 1.72 -9.25
CA ARG A 147 2.61 1.69 -9.09
C ARG A 147 3.17 3.08 -8.79
N VAL A 148 2.84 4.05 -9.64
CA VAL A 148 3.35 5.43 -9.51
C VAL A 148 2.91 6.05 -8.18
N ILE A 149 1.65 5.86 -7.78
CA ILE A 149 1.11 6.37 -6.51
C ILE A 149 1.87 5.72 -5.34
N ALA A 150 1.96 4.38 -5.33
CA ALA A 150 2.63 3.63 -4.27
C ALA A 150 4.10 4.04 -4.12
N GLN A 151 4.85 4.10 -5.23
CA GLN A 151 6.25 4.49 -5.26
C GLN A 151 6.47 5.90 -4.70
N ASN A 152 5.66 6.87 -5.14
CA ASN A 152 5.80 8.25 -4.67
C ASN A 152 5.44 8.42 -3.18
N ILE A 153 4.44 7.69 -2.69
CA ILE A 153 4.08 7.72 -1.27
C ILE A 153 5.17 7.05 -0.43
N GLU A 154 5.70 5.91 -0.85
CA GLU A 154 6.78 5.22 -0.14
C GLU A 154 8.03 6.08 -0.07
N ALA A 155 8.44 6.73 -1.17
CA ALA A 155 9.56 7.65 -1.19
C ALA A 155 9.41 8.80 -0.17
N GLN A 156 8.19 9.32 0.03
CA GLN A 156 7.91 10.32 1.06
C GLN A 156 8.00 9.78 2.50
N ILE A 157 7.69 8.50 2.70
CA ILE A 157 7.77 7.87 4.02
C ILE A 157 9.23 7.62 4.40
N ILE A 158 10.02 7.08 3.48
CA ILE A 158 11.43 6.75 3.74
C ILE A 158 12.38 7.93 3.51
N ASN A 159 11.90 9.04 2.92
CA ASN A 159 12.66 10.25 2.60
C ASN A 159 13.87 10.02 1.68
N VAL A 160 13.81 9.01 0.83
CA VAL A 160 14.81 8.73 -0.21
C VAL A 160 14.09 8.25 -1.48
N PRO A 161 14.70 8.40 -2.66
CA PRO A 161 14.18 7.80 -3.88
C PRO A 161 14.06 6.29 -3.73
N THR A 162 12.99 5.71 -4.29
CA THR A 162 12.81 4.26 -4.37
C THR A 162 12.71 3.85 -5.85
N GLY A 163 13.21 2.67 -6.17
CA GLY A 163 13.08 2.06 -7.49
C GLY A 163 11.65 1.60 -7.76
N CYS A 164 11.43 1.05 -8.94
CA CYS A 164 10.12 0.52 -9.35
C CYS A 164 10.03 -1.02 -9.29
N GLN A 165 11.18 -1.70 -9.18
CA GLN A 165 11.27 -3.16 -9.26
C GLN A 165 10.39 -3.90 -8.24
N ASP A 166 10.20 -3.31 -7.06
CA ASP A 166 9.47 -3.91 -5.94
C ASP A 166 7.95 -3.99 -6.20
N TYR A 167 7.43 -3.09 -7.02
CA TYR A 167 5.99 -2.97 -7.25
C TYR A 167 5.49 -3.86 -8.40
N TYR A 168 6.34 -4.19 -9.38
CA TYR A 168 5.93 -5.00 -10.52
C TYR A 168 5.49 -6.41 -10.12
N PRO A 169 6.24 -7.17 -9.33
CA PRO A 169 5.79 -8.48 -8.86
C PRO A 169 4.52 -8.40 -8.00
N ALA A 170 4.38 -7.33 -7.21
CA ALA A 170 3.19 -7.11 -6.37
C ALA A 170 1.92 -6.85 -7.21
N LEU A 171 2.07 -6.28 -8.42
CA LEU A 171 0.97 -5.93 -9.32
C LEU A 171 0.67 -7.02 -10.35
N TYR A 172 1.70 -7.64 -10.90
CA TYR A 172 1.58 -8.54 -12.05
C TYR A 172 1.84 -10.01 -11.69
N GLY A 173 2.52 -10.29 -10.58
CA GLY A 173 2.98 -11.63 -10.26
C GLY A 173 4.02 -12.15 -11.25
N GLY A 174 4.32 -13.46 -11.21
CA GLY A 174 5.20 -14.11 -12.18
C GLY A 174 6.67 -13.71 -12.06
N ILE A 175 7.35 -13.70 -13.19
CA ILE A 175 8.77 -13.34 -13.35
C ILE A 175 8.86 -12.14 -14.27
#